data_36a5f296142d70b72e675e9086a14300
#
_entry.id   36a5f296142d70b72e675e9086a14300
#
_cell.length_a   1.000
_cell.length_b   1.000
_cell.length_c   1.000
_cell.angle_alpha   90.00
_cell.angle_beta   90.00
_cell.angle_gamma   90.00
#
_symmetry.space_group_name_H-M   'P 1'
#
loop_
_entity.id
_entity.type
_entity.pdbx_description
1 polymer ?
#
loop_
_entity_poly.entity_id
_entity_poly.type
_entity_poly.pdbx_seq_one_letter_code
_entity_poly.pdbx_strand_id
1 'polypeptide(L)'
;GLLPPALALCVFDAAVNQGAGYARKKLQEALGVKVDGAIGPVTLAAAAKNPWQTIYKFQAMRLRSYAADRNYGLYGMTWFRRTLETMAAAARIA
;
A
#
# COMPACT_ATOMS: atom_id res chain seq x y z
N GLY A 1 5.71 -15.67 -9.31
CA GLY A 1 5.98 -14.29 -9.21
C GLY A 1 5.82 -13.67 -7.86
N LEU A 2 6.60 -12.63 -7.67
CA LEU A 2 6.57 -11.82 -6.47
C LEU A 2 6.13 -10.40 -6.85
N LEU A 3 5.72 -9.62 -5.85
CA LEU A 3 5.48 -8.21 -6.06
C LEU A 3 6.80 -7.50 -6.38
N PRO A 4 6.78 -6.45 -7.22
CA PRO A 4 7.96 -5.60 -7.40
C PRO A 4 8.47 -5.11 -6.05
N PRO A 5 9.79 -5.10 -5.80
CA PRO A 5 10.33 -4.84 -4.45
C PRO A 5 9.88 -3.51 -3.82
N ALA A 6 9.84 -2.44 -4.58
CA ALA A 6 9.40 -1.14 -4.05
C ALA A 6 7.93 -1.19 -3.60
N LEU A 7 7.06 -1.82 -4.39
CA LEU A 7 5.66 -2.00 -4.05
C LEU A 7 5.52 -2.94 -2.86
N ALA A 8 6.31 -4.02 -2.83
CA ALA A 8 6.31 -4.99 -1.73
C ALA A 8 6.61 -4.32 -0.39
N LEU A 9 7.57 -3.38 -0.37
CA LEU A 9 7.89 -2.64 0.85
C LEU A 9 6.69 -1.86 1.36
N CYS A 10 5.98 -1.16 0.50
CA CYS A 10 4.81 -0.37 0.88
C CYS A 10 3.68 -1.27 1.39
N VAL A 11 3.44 -2.40 0.72
CA VAL A 11 2.41 -3.35 1.12
C VAL A 11 2.75 -3.99 2.47
N PHE A 12 4.02 -4.34 2.67
CA PHE A 12 4.48 -4.90 3.95
C PHE A 12 4.29 -3.91 5.09
N ASP A 13 4.68 -2.64 4.88
CA ASP A 13 4.51 -1.61 5.89
C ASP A 13 3.02 -1.41 6.24
N ALA A 14 2.15 -1.44 5.24
CA ALA A 14 0.70 -1.36 5.47
C ALA A 14 0.20 -2.57 6.26
N ALA A 15 0.71 -3.78 5.96
CA ALA A 15 0.32 -4.99 6.66
C ALA A 15 0.68 -4.92 8.14
N VAL A 16 1.86 -4.37 8.46
CA VAL A 16 2.33 -4.22 9.85
C VAL A 16 1.49 -3.18 10.59
N ASN A 17 1.17 -2.05 9.95
CA ASN A 17 0.53 -0.91 10.62
C ASN A 17 -0.98 -0.89 10.53
N GLN A 18 -1.56 -1.45 9.47
CA GLN A 18 -3.00 -1.38 9.21
C GLN A 18 -3.65 -2.77 9.08
N GLY A 19 -2.85 -3.83 9.12
CA GLY A 19 -3.32 -5.21 9.02
C GLY A 19 -3.12 -5.83 7.65
N ALA A 20 -2.82 -7.14 7.65
CA ALA A 20 -2.54 -7.88 6.43
C ALA A 20 -3.74 -7.96 5.48
N GLY A 21 -4.94 -8.15 6.04
CA GLY A 21 -6.16 -8.19 5.23
C GLY A 21 -6.44 -6.87 4.55
N TYR A 22 -6.29 -5.77 5.28
CA TYR A 22 -6.40 -4.42 4.74
C TYR A 22 -5.40 -4.23 3.60
N ALA A 23 -4.13 -4.56 3.84
CA ALA A 23 -3.07 -4.33 2.86
C ALA A 23 -3.34 -5.07 1.54
N ARG A 24 -3.76 -6.34 1.61
CA ARG A 24 -4.04 -7.13 0.41
C ARG A 24 -5.22 -6.57 -0.38
N LYS A 25 -6.29 -6.20 0.30
CA LYS A 25 -7.49 -5.66 -0.36
C LYS A 25 -7.22 -4.29 -0.98
N LYS A 26 -6.50 -3.43 -0.27
CA LYS A 26 -6.15 -2.09 -0.79
C LYS A 26 -5.22 -2.18 -1.99
N LEU A 27 -4.29 -3.14 -1.98
CA LEU A 27 -3.46 -3.39 -3.15
C LEU A 27 -4.32 -3.76 -4.36
N GLN A 28 -5.27 -4.64 -4.18
CA GLN A 28 -6.16 -5.06 -5.26
C GLN A 28 -7.04 -3.91 -5.77
N GLU A 29 -7.54 -3.05 -4.87
CA GLU A 29 -8.24 -1.83 -5.27
C GLU A 29 -7.35 -0.92 -6.11
N ALA A 30 -6.11 -0.70 -5.67
CA ALA A 30 -5.16 0.14 -6.39
C ALA A 30 -4.83 -0.40 -7.78
N LEU A 31 -4.84 -1.73 -7.93
CA LEU A 31 -4.57 -2.40 -9.20
C LEU A 31 -5.80 -2.48 -10.11
N GLY A 32 -6.99 -2.25 -9.58
CA GLY A 32 -8.22 -2.39 -10.34
C GLY A 32 -8.61 -3.83 -10.65
N VAL A 33 -8.13 -4.78 -9.83
CA VAL A 33 -8.49 -6.20 -9.97
C VAL A 33 -9.54 -6.58 -8.94
N LYS A 34 -10.04 -7.82 -9.01
CA LYS A 34 -11.03 -8.31 -8.05
C LYS A 34 -10.47 -8.24 -6.63
N VAL A 35 -11.25 -7.65 -5.73
CA VAL A 35 -10.85 -7.46 -4.32
C VAL A 35 -11.37 -8.63 -3.50
N ASP A 36 -10.56 -9.67 -3.38
CA ASP A 36 -10.91 -10.89 -2.62
C ASP A 36 -9.92 -11.18 -1.48
N GLY A 37 -8.86 -10.39 -1.35
CA GLY A 37 -7.85 -10.58 -0.31
C GLY A 37 -6.85 -11.69 -0.59
N ALA A 38 -6.93 -12.34 -1.75
CA ALA A 38 -6.02 -13.41 -2.14
C ALA A 38 -5.03 -12.90 -3.20
N ILE A 39 -3.74 -12.92 -2.87
CA ILE A 39 -2.70 -12.48 -3.79
C ILE A 39 -2.29 -13.67 -4.68
N GLY A 40 -2.97 -13.79 -5.80
CA GLY A 40 -2.72 -14.84 -6.76
C GLY A 40 -2.15 -14.33 -8.08
N PRO A 41 -2.11 -15.18 -9.13
CA PRO A 41 -1.48 -14.83 -10.41
C PRO A 41 -2.04 -13.57 -11.07
N VAL A 42 -3.34 -13.34 -10.98
CA VAL A 42 -3.97 -12.14 -11.58
C VAL A 42 -3.47 -10.87 -10.91
N THR A 43 -3.46 -10.86 -9.57
CA THR A 43 -2.97 -9.71 -8.80
C THR A 43 -1.49 -9.46 -9.07
N LEU A 44 -0.67 -10.50 -9.08
CA LEU A 44 0.77 -10.38 -9.32
C LEU A 44 1.07 -9.89 -10.73
N ALA A 45 0.36 -10.38 -11.73
CA ALA A 45 0.52 -9.93 -13.11
C ALA A 45 0.17 -8.45 -13.26
N ALA A 46 -0.92 -8.01 -12.64
CA ALA A 46 -1.32 -6.61 -12.66
C ALA A 46 -0.29 -5.71 -11.97
N ALA A 47 0.25 -6.17 -10.83
CA ALA A 47 1.25 -5.42 -10.05
C ALA A 47 2.56 -5.20 -10.83
N ALA A 48 2.92 -6.12 -11.72
CA ALA A 48 4.15 -6.03 -12.51
C ALA A 48 4.10 -4.95 -13.59
N LYS A 49 2.91 -4.50 -14.00
CA LYS A 49 2.76 -3.62 -15.17
C LYS A 49 3.19 -2.18 -14.92
N ASN A 50 2.83 -1.62 -13.79
CA ASN A 50 3.08 -0.20 -13.52
C ASN A 50 3.26 0.03 -12.01
N PRO A 51 4.40 -0.43 -11.46
CA PRO A 51 4.60 -0.44 -10.00
C PRO A 51 4.51 0.94 -9.36
N TRP A 52 5.08 1.97 -9.97
CA TRP A 52 5.09 3.30 -9.37
C TRP A 52 3.71 3.92 -9.32
N GLN A 53 2.93 3.78 -10.37
CA GLN A 53 1.55 4.27 -10.36
C GLN A 53 0.74 3.56 -9.27
N THR A 54 0.95 2.26 -9.11
CA THR A 54 0.31 1.47 -8.07
C THR A 54 0.73 1.94 -6.68
N ILE A 55 2.02 2.22 -6.48
CA ILE A 55 2.54 2.75 -5.21
C ILE A 55 1.85 4.07 -4.85
N TYR A 56 1.75 5.01 -5.79
CA TYR A 56 1.08 6.28 -5.53
C TYR A 56 -0.37 6.08 -5.10
N LYS A 57 -1.12 5.25 -5.81
CA LYS A 57 -2.50 4.96 -5.47
C LYS A 57 -2.62 4.28 -4.11
N PHE A 58 -1.78 3.28 -3.86
CA PHE A 58 -1.80 2.52 -2.62
C PHE A 58 -1.50 3.40 -1.41
N GLN A 59 -0.43 4.20 -1.50
CA GLN A 59 -0.05 5.10 -0.41
C GLN A 59 -1.09 6.21 -0.20
N ALA A 60 -1.69 6.73 -1.26
CA ALA A 60 -2.78 7.71 -1.14
C ALA A 60 -3.99 7.12 -0.41
N MET A 61 -4.33 5.87 -0.68
CA MET A 61 -5.42 5.19 0.03
C MET A 61 -5.12 5.04 1.52
N ARG A 62 -3.86 4.76 1.87
CA ARG A 62 -3.44 4.68 3.27
C ARG A 62 -3.59 6.02 3.98
N LEU A 63 -3.14 7.10 3.33
CA LEU A 63 -3.28 8.44 3.89
C LEU A 63 -4.75 8.80 4.11
N ARG A 64 -5.60 8.46 3.14
CA ARG A 64 -7.03 8.70 3.27
C ARG A 64 -7.64 7.91 4.43
N SER A 65 -7.25 6.66 4.59
CA SER A 65 -7.71 5.82 5.69
C SER A 65 -7.32 6.41 7.04
N TYR A 66 -6.09 6.89 7.16
CA TYR A 66 -5.62 7.53 8.39
C TYR A 66 -6.37 8.84 8.65
N ALA A 67 -6.59 9.64 7.63
CA ALA A 67 -7.32 10.91 7.79
C ALA A 67 -8.76 10.70 8.24
N ALA A 68 -9.38 9.60 7.87
CA ALA A 68 -10.74 9.26 8.25
C ALA A 68 -10.82 8.60 9.63
N ASP A 69 -9.69 8.21 10.23
CA ASP A 69 -9.65 7.56 11.52
C ASP A 69 -9.99 8.56 12.63
N ARG A 70 -10.81 8.14 13.59
CA ARG A 70 -11.22 9.01 14.71
C ARG A 70 -10.05 9.44 15.61
N ASN A 71 -8.94 8.72 15.57
CA ASN A 71 -7.74 9.04 16.34
C ASN A 71 -6.75 9.92 15.56
N TYR A 72 -7.14 10.41 14.39
CA TYR A 72 -6.26 11.22 13.54
C TYR A 72 -5.68 12.44 14.28
N GLY A 73 -6.48 13.09 15.10
CA GLY A 73 -6.04 14.25 15.86
C GLY A 73 -4.88 13.98 16.81
N LEU A 74 -4.74 12.72 17.27
CA LEU A 74 -3.66 12.31 18.17
C LEU A 74 -2.44 11.78 17.41
N TYR A 75 -2.66 10.98 16.37
CA TYR A 75 -1.61 10.20 15.73
C TYR A 75 -1.45 10.45 14.23
N GLY A 76 -2.31 11.30 13.65
CA GLY A 76 -2.36 11.49 12.20
C GLY A 76 -1.04 11.90 11.57
N MET A 77 -0.32 12.83 12.20
CA MET A 77 0.96 13.29 11.67
C MET A 77 2.00 12.16 11.68
N THR A 78 2.01 11.33 12.72
CA THR A 78 2.92 10.18 12.81
C THR A 78 2.62 9.18 11.70
N TRP A 79 1.34 8.88 11.48
CA TRP A 79 0.91 7.95 10.43
C TRP A 79 1.23 8.46 9.03
N PHE A 80 0.98 9.73 8.78
CA PHE A 80 1.30 10.37 7.50
C PHE A 80 2.80 10.34 7.23
N ARG A 81 3.59 10.74 8.23
CA ARG A 81 5.04 10.75 8.13
C ARG A 81 5.57 9.35 7.81
N ARG A 82 5.12 8.33 8.54
CA ARG A 82 5.56 6.95 8.30
C ARG A 82 5.21 6.50 6.89
N THR A 83 4.01 6.80 6.41
CA THR A 83 3.60 6.43 5.06
C THR A 83 4.48 7.09 4.00
N LEU A 84 4.79 8.37 4.17
CA LEU A 84 5.66 9.10 3.26
C LEU A 84 7.11 8.63 3.34
N GLU A 85 7.61 8.32 4.53
CA GLU A 85 8.96 7.78 4.72
C GLU A 85 9.12 6.41 4.04
N THR A 86 8.09 5.58 4.13
CA THR A 86 8.08 4.29 3.44
C THR A 86 8.14 4.48 1.93
N MET A 87 7.42 5.46 1.40
CA MET A 87 7.47 5.79 -0.03
C MET A 87 8.86 6.26 -0.45
N ALA A 88 9.50 7.10 0.35
CA ALA A 88 10.86 7.56 0.10
C ALA A 88 11.87 6.40 0.12
N ALA A 89 11.69 5.46 1.06
CA ALA A 89 12.52 4.25 1.12
C ALA A 89 12.31 3.38 -0.12
N ALA A 90 11.07 3.23 -0.57
CA ALA A 90 10.74 2.49 -1.79
C ALA A 90 11.41 3.09 -3.02
N ALA A 91 11.50 4.41 -3.09
CA ALA A 91 12.18 5.11 -4.18
C ALA A 91 13.66 4.75 -4.30
N ARG A 92 14.30 4.42 -3.18
CA ARG A 92 15.72 4.01 -3.17
C ARG A 92 15.94 2.60 -3.65
N ILE A 93 14.91 1.76 -3.63
CA ILE A 93 14.96 0.39 -4.12
C ILE A 93 14.83 0.35 -5.65
N ALA A 94 14.04 1.24 -6.20
CA ALA A 94 13.74 1.29 -7.64
C ALA A 94 14.93 1.82 -8.50
#